data_c92b06d1414d8116176380ecb2f3a9f4
#
_entry.id   c92b06d1414d8116176380ecb2f3a9f4
#
_cell.length_a   1.000
_cell.length_b   1.000
_cell.length_c   1.000
_cell.angle_alpha   90.00
_cell.angle_beta   90.00
_cell.angle_gamma   90.00
#
_symmetry.space_group_name_H-M   'P 1'
#
loop_
_entity.id
_entity.type
_entity.pdbx_description
1 polymer ?
#
loop_
_entity_poly.entity_id
_entity_poly.type
_entity_poly.pdbx_seq_one_letter_code
_entity_poly.pdbx_strand_id
1 'polypeptide(L)' 'MIKFIELKISDESEEKTELVNVASIGRVYGDPQSRMRSIVELNYQSINDAPVYLEVNMPYETLRLTLLS' A
#
# COMPACT_ATOMS: atom_id res chain seq x y z
N MET A 1 -12.74 -5.00 -14.86
CA MET A 1 -13.47 -4.32 -13.76
C MET A 1 -12.49 -3.53 -12.92
N ILE A 2 -12.80 -2.27 -12.64
CA ILE A 2 -11.96 -1.42 -11.81
C ILE A 2 -12.35 -1.63 -10.35
N LYS A 3 -11.38 -1.93 -9.51
CA LYS A 3 -11.61 -2.12 -8.09
C LYS A 3 -10.69 -1.20 -7.30
N PHE A 4 -11.27 -0.48 -6.34
CA PHE A 4 -10.51 0.36 -5.41
C PHE A 4 -10.66 -0.18 -4.01
N ILE A 5 -9.63 0.01 -3.20
CA ILE A 5 -9.70 -0.26 -1.76
C ILE A 5 -9.30 0.99 -1.01
N GLU A 6 -9.86 1.14 0.17
CA GLU A 6 -9.54 2.28 1.03
C GLU A 6 -8.46 1.84 2.02
N LEU A 7 -7.36 2.57 2.04
CA LEU A 7 -6.23 2.25 2.90
C LEU A 7 -5.86 3.45 3.75
N LYS A 8 -5.44 3.16 4.99
CA LYS A 8 -4.88 4.17 5.87
C LYS A 8 -3.38 4.21 5.63
N ILE A 9 -2.91 5.32 5.13
CA ILE A 9 -1.53 5.48 4.71
C ILE A 9 -0.82 6.44 5.65
N SER A 10 0.39 6.06 6.06
CA SER A 10 1.25 6.89 6.88
C SER A 10 2.12 7.74 5.97
N ASP A 11 2.08 9.06 6.15
CA ASP A 11 2.85 10.00 5.34
C ASP A 11 3.41 11.09 6.24
N GLU A 12 4.73 11.08 6.44
CA GLU A 12 5.45 12.07 7.23
C GLU A 12 4.80 12.40 8.58
N SER A 13 4.52 11.38 9.37
CA SER A 13 3.90 11.50 10.69
C SER A 13 2.39 11.77 10.66
N GLU A 14 1.80 11.84 9.48
CA GLU A 14 0.35 11.99 9.35
C GLU A 14 -0.26 10.70 8.81
N GLU A 15 -1.48 10.44 9.23
CA GLU A 15 -2.25 9.33 8.68
C GLU A 15 -3.29 9.90 7.72
N LYS A 16 -3.32 9.33 6.53
CA LYS A 16 -4.30 9.70 5.51
C LYS A 16 -5.08 8.47 5.11
N THR A 17 -6.30 8.67 4.67
CA THR A 17 -7.10 7.61 4.07
C THR A 17 -7.18 7.88 2.58
N GLU A 18 -6.80 6.89 1.76
CA GLU A 18 -6.82 7.04 0.31
C GLU A 18 -7.46 5.83 -0.35
N LEU A 19 -8.10 6.07 -1.48
CA LEU A 19 -8.59 4.99 -2.35
C LEU A 19 -7.48 4.65 -3.33
N VAL A 20 -7.12 3.38 -3.36
CA VAL A 20 -6.05 2.89 -4.22
C VAL A 20 -6.62 1.92 -5.23
N ASN A 21 -6.29 2.12 -6.50
CA ASN A 21 -6.70 1.22 -7.57
C ASN A 21 -5.90 -0.09 -7.43
N VAL A 22 -6.60 -1.19 -7.20
CA VAL A 22 -5.95 -2.48 -7.00
C VAL A 22 -5.09 -2.87 -8.20
N ALA A 23 -5.49 -2.47 -9.40
CA ALA A 23 -4.72 -2.76 -10.61
C ALA A 23 -3.37 -2.03 -10.65
N SER A 24 -3.19 -1.00 -9.83
CA SER A 24 -1.92 -0.27 -9.76
C SER A 24 -0.94 -0.85 -8.75
N ILE A 25 -1.34 -1.89 -8.02
CA ILE A 25 -0.48 -2.52 -7.02
C ILE A 25 0.42 -3.54 -7.70
N GLY A 26 1.72 -3.36 -7.55
CA GLY A 26 2.71 -4.29 -8.10
C GLY A 26 3.03 -5.42 -7.13
N ARG A 27 3.31 -5.08 -5.87
CA ARG A 27 3.55 -6.08 -4.83
C ARG A 27 3.31 -5.49 -3.46
N VAL A 28 3.11 -6.38 -2.50
CA VAL A 28 2.84 -6.01 -1.11
C VAL A 28 3.70 -6.88 -0.21
N TYR A 29 4.30 -6.29 0.80
CA TYR A 29 5.07 -7.05 1.79
C TYR A 29 5.00 -6.35 3.14
N GLY A 30 5.33 -7.10 4.19
CA GLY A 30 5.36 -6.54 5.54
C GLY A 30 6.53 -5.60 5.71
N ASP A 31 6.32 -4.52 6.48
CA ASP A 31 7.40 -3.60 6.82
C ASP A 31 8.38 -4.32 7.76
N PRO A 32 9.66 -4.43 7.38
CA PRO A 32 10.64 -5.11 8.22
C PRO A 32 10.86 -4.43 9.58
N GLN A 33 10.45 -3.18 9.71
CA GLN A 33 10.64 -2.42 10.96
C GLN A 33 9.38 -2.37 11.83
N SER A 34 8.24 -2.82 11.33
CA SER A 34 7.00 -2.77 12.08
C SER A 34 6.02 -3.85 11.62
N ARG A 35 5.56 -4.67 12.58
CA ARG A 35 4.59 -5.71 12.28
C ARG A 35 3.19 -5.15 12.00
N MET A 36 2.95 -3.92 12.42
CA MET A 36 1.64 -3.28 12.26
C MET A 36 1.53 -2.50 10.96
N ARG A 37 2.54 -2.58 10.12
CA ARG A 37 2.61 -1.81 8.90
C ARG A 37 2.99 -2.68 7.72
N SER A 38 2.51 -2.31 6.54
CA SER A 38 2.85 -3.00 5.30
C SER A 38 3.33 -2.00 4.27
N ILE A 39 4.08 -2.48 3.30
CA ILE A 39 4.55 -1.66 2.18
C ILE A 39 3.81 -2.12 0.94
N VAL A 40 3.18 -1.18 0.26
CA VAL A 40 2.53 -1.42 -1.02
C VAL A 40 3.34 -0.71 -2.09
N GLU A 41 3.92 -1.49 -2.98
CA GLU A 41 4.70 -0.96 -4.09
C GLU A 41 3.82 -0.91 -5.32
N LEU A 42 3.73 0.26 -5.93
CA LEU A 42 2.88 0.45 -7.10
C LEU A 42 3.62 0.00 -8.36
N ASN A 43 2.87 -0.34 -9.38
CA ASN A 43 3.45 -0.89 -10.62
C ASN A 43 3.80 0.18 -11.64
N TYR A 44 3.97 1.41 -11.19
CA TYR A 44 4.45 2.50 -12.03
C TYR A 44 5.54 3.26 -11.29
N GLN A 45 6.32 4.03 -12.03
CA GLN A 45 7.43 4.78 -11.47
C GLN A 45 7.08 6.27 -11.39
N SER A 46 7.77 6.97 -10.51
CA SER A 46 7.63 8.40 -10.41
C SER A 46 8.30 9.07 -11.62
N ILE A 47 8.15 10.39 -11.71
CA ILE A 47 8.76 11.18 -12.80
C ILE A 47 10.28 11.01 -12.86
N ASN A 48 10.91 10.62 -11.76
CA ASN A 48 12.36 10.40 -11.69
C ASN A 48 12.75 8.93 -11.84
N ASP A 49 11.86 8.10 -12.36
CA ASP A 49 12.07 6.66 -12.52
C ASP A 49 12.29 5.94 -11.19
N ALA A 50 11.85 6.53 -10.09
CA ALA A 50 11.95 5.91 -8.77
C ALA A 50 10.69 5.12 -8.47
N PRO A 51 10.80 3.97 -7.77
CA PRO A 51 9.61 3.22 -7.35
C PRO A 51 8.70 4.06 -6.46
N VAL A 52 7.40 3.84 -6.58
CA VAL A 52 6.43 4.51 -5.74
C VAL A 52 5.92 3.55 -4.68
N TYR A 53 6.05 3.92 -3.43
CA TYR A 53 5.64 3.10 -2.29
C TYR A 53 4.58 3.80 -1.46
N LEU A 54 3.72 2.99 -0.84
CA LEU A 54 2.79 3.46 0.18
C LEU A 54 3.07 2.71 1.47
N GLU A 55 3.17 3.42 2.58
CA GLU A 55 3.27 2.81 3.89
C GLU A 55 1.86 2.71 4.46
N VAL A 56 1.34 1.50 4.55
CA VAL A 56 -0.03 1.24 4.96
C VAL A 56 -0.07 0.83 6.43
N ASN A 57 -0.90 1.48 7.22
CA ASN A 57 -1.04 1.19 8.65
C ASN A 57 -1.95 -0.02 8.86
N MET A 58 -1.48 -1.18 8.42
CA MET A 58 -2.22 -2.43 8.48
C MET A 58 -1.21 -3.58 8.44
N PRO A 59 -1.35 -4.60 9.30
CA PRO A 59 -0.48 -5.77 9.24
C PRO A 59 -0.59 -6.47 7.89
N TYR A 60 0.51 -7.06 7.45
CA TYR A 60 0.57 -7.74 6.15
C TYR A 60 -0.55 -8.79 6.01
N GLU A 61 -0.77 -9.61 7.03
CA GLU A 61 -1.79 -10.66 6.96
C GLU A 61 -3.19 -10.10 6.73
N THR A 62 -3.50 -8.99 7.38
CA THR A 62 -4.79 -8.33 7.20
C THR A 62 -4.94 -7.75 5.80
N LEU A 63 -3.89 -7.08 5.34
CA LEU A 63 -3.90 -6.49 4.00
C LEU A 63 -3.98 -7.58 2.93
N ARG A 64 -3.23 -8.66 3.12
CA ARG A 64 -3.26 -9.80 2.21
C ARG A 64 -4.67 -10.35 2.04
N LEU A 65 -5.38 -10.56 3.14
CA LEU A 65 -6.74 -11.08 3.10
C LEU A 65 -7.68 -10.11 2.40
N THR A 66 -7.51 -8.81 2.64
CA THR A 66 -8.32 -7.78 2.01
C THR A 66 -8.14 -7.79 0.50
N LEU A 67 -6.89 -7.91 0.04
CA LEU A 67 -6.59 -7.87 -1.39
C LEU A 67 -6.97 -9.15 -2.12
N LEU A 68 -6.96 -10.28 -1.42
CA LEU A 68 -7.28 -11.57 -2.03
C LEU A 68 -8.77 -11.91 -1.99
N SER A 69 -9.57 -11.10 -1.31
CA SER A 69 -11.01 -11.33 -1.21
C SER A 69 -11.78 -10.96 -2.48
#